data_ae10527535b2f34677146ace3610d46a
#
_entry.id   ae10527535b2f34677146ace3610d46a
#
_cell.length_a   1.000
_cell.length_b   1.000
_cell.length_c   1.000
_cell.angle_alpha   90.00
_cell.angle_beta   90.00
_cell.angle_gamma   90.00
#
_symmetry.space_group_name_H-M   'P 1'
#
loop_
_entity.id
_entity.type
_entity.pdbx_description
1 polymer ?
#
loop_
_entity_poly.entity_id
_entity_poly.type
_entity_poly.pdbx_seq_one_letter_code
_entity_poly.pdbx_strand_id
1 'polypeptide(L)'
;MPYGSVLDLIGRTPLVKTGLSPKENVTIYAKLEYFNPTGSLKDRIALKMIEDAEREGLLTKDKIIVEGSSGNTGISLAAVGRLKGYKVLIFVPRKATKEKIGLLRALGAEIRFAESEAHAVELARELASKDPKYVMLDQFRNRSNVMAHYEGTAREIWEDLRGQVDCVVAGIGTGGTIMGLARFLKERKPDVKVVGVVGKGEEIDGLMDLEEFERPLFDQELVDEVIHVSREEALKMMLRLMGEEGILAGLSSGATCHAAVEVAERMEKGNVVAICGDTALRYVSVVSAYLGLG
;
A
#
# COMPACT_ATOMS: atom_id res chain seq x y z
N MET A 1 7.70 -9.14 26.09
CA MET A 1 8.82 -8.21 26.32
C MET A 1 8.52 -6.91 25.59
N PRO A 2 8.97 -5.74 26.08
CA PRO A 2 8.79 -4.48 25.37
C PRO A 2 9.54 -4.50 24.03
N TYR A 3 9.03 -3.78 23.04
CA TYR A 3 9.71 -3.58 21.76
C TYR A 3 10.90 -2.60 21.94
N GLY A 4 11.95 -2.81 21.18
CA GLY A 4 13.16 -1.96 21.22
C GLY A 4 12.98 -0.66 20.42
N SER A 5 12.15 -0.69 19.38
CA SER A 5 11.89 0.43 18.48
C SER A 5 10.47 0.35 17.91
N VAL A 6 9.95 1.49 17.46
CA VAL A 6 8.72 1.54 16.63
C VAL A 6 8.89 0.74 15.33
N LEU A 7 10.11 0.60 14.81
CA LEU A 7 10.39 -0.23 13.63
C LEU A 7 10.02 -1.71 13.83
N ASP A 8 10.10 -2.21 15.07
CA ASP A 8 9.75 -3.58 15.41
C ASP A 8 8.24 -3.87 15.34
N LEU A 9 7.43 -2.81 15.23
CA LEU A 9 5.97 -2.90 15.06
C LEU A 9 5.55 -3.01 13.58
N ILE A 10 6.48 -2.85 12.65
CA ILE A 10 6.19 -2.94 11.22
C ILE A 10 5.93 -4.39 10.85
N GLY A 11 4.79 -4.63 10.21
CA GLY A 11 4.33 -5.98 9.88
C GLY A 11 3.48 -6.60 10.98
N ARG A 12 3.22 -7.91 10.86
CA ARG A 12 2.33 -8.69 11.77
C ARG A 12 0.98 -8.00 11.97
N THR A 13 0.46 -7.43 10.90
CA THR A 13 -0.81 -6.71 10.92
C THR A 13 -1.98 -7.69 11.08
N PRO A 14 -3.07 -7.27 11.73
CA PRO A 14 -4.23 -8.15 11.94
C PRO A 14 -4.87 -8.63 10.64
N LEU A 15 -5.32 -9.90 10.65
CA LEU A 15 -6.24 -10.45 9.67
C LEU A 15 -7.59 -10.67 10.35
N VAL A 16 -8.63 -9.98 9.90
CA VAL A 16 -9.94 -9.96 10.57
C VAL A 16 -11.01 -10.56 9.65
N LYS A 17 -11.80 -11.50 10.18
CA LYS A 17 -13.01 -11.98 9.50
C LYS A 17 -14.06 -10.87 9.51
N THR A 18 -14.65 -10.59 8.33
CA THR A 18 -15.70 -9.57 8.18
C THR A 18 -17.08 -10.18 7.98
N GLY A 19 -18.13 -9.39 8.20
CA GLY A 19 -19.53 -9.71 7.86
C GLY A 19 -19.88 -9.38 6.40
N LEU A 20 -18.90 -9.01 5.55
CA LEU A 20 -19.14 -8.56 4.17
C LEU A 20 -19.59 -9.67 3.23
N SER A 21 -19.38 -10.95 3.57
CA SER A 21 -19.67 -12.04 2.64
C SER A 21 -21.17 -12.13 2.32
N PRO A 22 -21.54 -12.23 1.04
CA PRO A 22 -22.93 -12.43 0.61
C PRO A 22 -23.38 -13.90 0.75
N LYS A 23 -22.46 -14.83 1.08
CA LYS A 23 -22.72 -16.28 1.13
C LYS A 23 -22.12 -16.90 2.39
N GLU A 24 -22.84 -17.85 2.98
CA GLU A 24 -22.43 -18.56 4.20
C GLU A 24 -21.13 -19.39 4.02
N ASN A 25 -20.94 -19.98 2.82
CA ASN A 25 -19.80 -20.84 2.52
C ASN A 25 -18.55 -20.07 2.05
N VAL A 26 -18.63 -18.75 1.93
CA VAL A 26 -17.50 -17.89 1.56
C VAL A 26 -17.19 -16.96 2.72
N THR A 27 -15.93 -16.87 3.11
CA THR A 27 -15.50 -15.93 4.14
C THR A 27 -14.62 -14.86 3.53
N ILE A 28 -14.92 -13.59 3.82
CA ILE A 28 -14.07 -12.47 3.45
C ILE A 28 -13.27 -12.03 4.69
N TYR A 29 -11.96 -11.98 4.54
CA TYR A 29 -11.03 -11.45 5.53
C TYR A 29 -10.45 -10.12 5.07
N ALA A 30 -10.27 -9.18 5.98
CA ALA A 30 -9.57 -7.92 5.78
C ALA A 30 -8.18 -7.99 6.41
N LYS A 31 -7.11 -7.84 5.63
CA LYS A 31 -5.73 -7.67 6.12
C LYS A 31 -5.49 -6.21 6.41
N LEU A 32 -5.45 -5.84 7.69
CA LEU A 32 -5.48 -4.45 8.15
C LEU A 32 -4.08 -3.82 8.16
N GLU A 33 -3.55 -3.50 7.00
CA GLU A 33 -2.20 -2.93 6.83
C GLU A 33 -2.02 -1.54 7.45
N TYR A 34 -3.11 -0.87 7.79
CA TYR A 34 -3.04 0.42 8.49
C TYR A 34 -2.65 0.30 9.98
N PHE A 35 -2.51 -0.91 10.51
CA PHE A 35 -1.91 -1.14 11.84
C PHE A 35 -0.40 -0.97 11.85
N ASN A 36 0.25 -0.84 10.71
CA ASN A 36 1.64 -0.39 10.68
C ASN A 36 1.78 1.02 11.31
N PRO A 37 2.92 1.36 11.90
CA PRO A 37 3.10 2.57 12.71
C PRO A 37 2.71 3.89 12.05
N THR A 38 2.97 4.06 10.74
CA THR A 38 2.54 5.28 10.05
C THR A 38 1.12 5.17 9.48
N GLY A 39 0.41 4.08 9.70
CA GLY A 39 -0.95 3.87 9.25
C GLY A 39 -1.06 3.39 7.81
N SER A 40 -0.05 2.72 7.25
CA SER A 40 -0.15 2.13 5.91
C SER A 40 0.81 0.96 5.66
N LEU A 41 0.49 0.18 4.63
CA LEU A 41 1.33 -0.92 4.13
C LEU A 41 2.73 -0.46 3.66
N LYS A 42 2.91 0.86 3.44
CA LYS A 42 4.16 1.41 2.92
C LYS A 42 5.30 1.39 3.94
N ASP A 43 5.02 1.22 5.22
CA ASP A 43 6.06 1.03 6.23
C ASP A 43 6.90 -0.20 5.95
N ARG A 44 6.27 -1.28 5.49
CA ARG A 44 6.97 -2.52 5.11
C ARG A 44 7.99 -2.28 4.01
N ILE A 45 7.57 -1.63 2.94
CA ILE A 45 8.47 -1.38 1.81
C ILE A 45 9.54 -0.35 2.14
N ALA A 46 9.21 0.68 2.93
CA ALA A 46 10.18 1.68 3.37
C ALA A 46 11.30 1.04 4.21
N LEU A 47 10.93 0.20 5.17
CA LEU A 47 11.91 -0.53 5.99
C LEU A 47 12.77 -1.45 5.13
N LYS A 48 12.15 -2.31 4.31
CA LYS A 48 12.85 -3.28 3.47
C LYS A 48 13.80 -2.62 2.47
N MET A 49 13.34 -1.58 1.76
CA MET A 49 14.16 -0.87 0.79
C MET A 49 15.36 -0.19 1.44
N ILE A 50 15.18 0.42 2.61
CA ILE A 50 16.27 1.06 3.35
C ILE A 50 17.28 0.00 3.83
N GLU A 51 16.83 -1.11 4.43
CA GLU A 51 17.71 -2.16 4.94
C GLU A 51 18.47 -2.88 3.84
N ASP A 52 17.84 -3.14 2.71
CA ASP A 52 18.50 -3.74 1.56
C ASP A 52 19.55 -2.78 0.98
N ALA A 53 19.26 -1.49 0.84
CA ALA A 53 20.20 -0.48 0.38
C ALA A 53 21.40 -0.28 1.36
N GLU A 54 21.15 -0.38 2.68
CA GLU A 54 22.22 -0.39 3.69
C GLU A 54 23.13 -1.62 3.53
N ARG A 55 22.53 -2.81 3.38
CA ARG A 55 23.27 -4.09 3.23
C ARG A 55 24.08 -4.12 1.94
N GLU A 56 23.59 -3.51 0.88
CA GLU A 56 24.26 -3.41 -0.42
C GLU A 56 25.31 -2.29 -0.45
N GLY A 57 25.43 -1.49 0.60
CA GLY A 57 26.36 -0.36 0.66
C GLY A 57 25.94 0.85 -0.20
N LEU A 58 24.74 0.83 -0.76
CA LEU A 58 24.21 1.94 -1.56
C LEU A 58 23.81 3.13 -0.69
N LEU A 59 23.29 2.86 0.50
CA LEU A 59 22.82 3.86 1.46
C LEU A 59 23.72 3.87 2.71
N THR A 60 24.55 4.91 2.81
CA THR A 60 25.44 5.18 3.95
C THR A 60 24.97 6.39 4.73
N LYS A 61 25.47 6.60 5.98
CA LYS A 61 24.94 7.63 6.90
C LYS A 61 25.14 9.08 6.45
N ASP A 62 26.02 9.33 5.51
CA ASP A 62 26.27 10.64 4.88
C ASP A 62 25.32 10.94 3.73
N LYS A 63 24.54 9.94 3.28
CA LYS A 63 23.61 10.09 2.16
C LYS A 63 22.21 10.55 2.59
N ILE A 64 21.47 11.05 1.62
CA ILE A 64 20.10 11.54 1.77
C ILE A 64 19.19 10.65 0.94
N ILE A 65 18.14 10.10 1.56
CA ILE A 65 17.10 9.38 0.85
C ILE A 65 16.27 10.39 0.07
N VAL A 66 16.05 10.16 -1.22
CA VAL A 66 15.15 10.97 -2.05
C VAL A 66 14.08 10.10 -2.69
N GLU A 67 12.84 10.59 -2.75
CA GLU A 67 11.73 9.87 -3.39
C GLU A 67 10.70 10.86 -3.93
N GLY A 68 9.97 10.44 -5.00
CA GLY A 68 8.77 11.12 -5.51
C GLY A 68 7.53 10.42 -4.97
N SER A 69 6.71 11.12 -4.17
CA SER A 69 5.49 10.52 -3.61
C SER A 69 4.50 11.56 -3.12
N SER A 70 3.24 11.39 -3.52
CA SER A 70 2.11 12.19 -3.03
C SER A 70 1.62 11.80 -1.63
N GLY A 71 2.05 10.64 -1.09
CA GLY A 71 1.37 10.12 0.09
C GLY A 71 2.15 9.12 0.95
N ASN A 72 1.59 7.93 1.06
CA ASN A 72 1.97 6.92 2.04
C ASN A 72 3.46 6.54 2.00
N THR A 73 4.05 6.38 0.81
CA THR A 73 5.48 6.02 0.68
C THR A 73 6.39 7.12 1.22
N GLY A 74 6.11 8.37 0.87
CA GLY A 74 6.89 9.51 1.40
C GLY A 74 6.83 9.59 2.92
N ILE A 75 5.65 9.41 3.51
CA ILE A 75 5.44 9.41 4.97
C ILE A 75 6.22 8.26 5.62
N SER A 76 6.12 7.04 5.07
CA SER A 76 6.83 5.89 5.62
C SER A 76 8.35 6.03 5.50
N LEU A 77 8.86 6.53 4.36
CA LEU A 77 10.28 6.80 4.18
C LEU A 77 10.79 7.90 5.14
N ALA A 78 9.99 8.96 5.36
CA ALA A 78 10.34 9.99 6.32
C ALA A 78 10.43 9.44 7.75
N ALA A 79 9.46 8.61 8.17
CA ALA A 79 9.44 8.01 9.50
C ALA A 79 10.58 7.01 9.70
N VAL A 80 10.69 6.01 8.83
CA VAL A 80 11.70 4.95 8.92
C VAL A 80 13.11 5.52 8.73
N GLY A 81 13.30 6.37 7.73
CA GLY A 81 14.58 7.01 7.46
C GLY A 81 15.05 7.84 8.65
N ARG A 82 14.15 8.64 9.26
CA ARG A 82 14.46 9.42 10.46
C ARG A 82 14.89 8.55 11.65
N LEU A 83 14.16 7.46 11.91
CA LEU A 83 14.46 6.53 12.99
C LEU A 83 15.79 5.80 12.76
N LYS A 84 16.15 5.55 11.51
CA LYS A 84 17.45 4.97 11.13
C LYS A 84 18.57 6.02 10.97
N GLY A 85 18.28 7.32 11.24
CA GLY A 85 19.28 8.39 11.26
C GLY A 85 19.61 9.01 9.90
N TYR A 86 18.74 8.84 8.90
CA TYR A 86 18.88 9.45 7.58
C TYR A 86 18.13 10.77 7.46
N LYS A 87 18.64 11.65 6.60
CA LYS A 87 17.87 12.76 6.04
C LYS A 87 17.02 12.25 4.90
N VAL A 88 15.82 12.79 4.77
CA VAL A 88 14.86 12.40 3.74
C VAL A 88 14.35 13.63 3.01
N LEU A 89 14.40 13.61 1.68
CA LEU A 89 13.83 14.60 0.78
C LEU A 89 12.70 13.95 -0.02
N ILE A 90 11.52 14.54 0.01
CA ILE A 90 10.38 14.07 -0.78
C ILE A 90 9.95 15.15 -1.78
N PHE A 91 9.92 14.77 -3.05
CA PHE A 91 9.20 15.54 -4.06
C PHE A 91 7.72 15.22 -3.98
N VAL A 92 6.89 16.25 -3.80
CA VAL A 92 5.45 16.12 -3.52
C VAL A 92 4.66 16.89 -4.56
N PRO A 93 3.65 16.30 -5.21
CA PRO A 93 2.75 17.04 -6.10
C PRO A 93 2.04 18.18 -5.35
N ARG A 94 1.88 19.33 -6.00
CA ARG A 94 1.19 20.51 -5.43
C ARG A 94 -0.24 20.21 -4.98
N LYS A 95 -0.89 19.20 -5.61
CA LYS A 95 -2.24 18.73 -5.28
C LYS A 95 -2.32 17.86 -4.00
N ALA A 96 -1.19 17.50 -3.40
CA ALA A 96 -1.17 16.70 -2.17
C ALA A 96 -1.89 17.43 -1.03
N THR A 97 -2.62 16.66 -0.21
CA THR A 97 -3.42 17.23 0.88
C THR A 97 -2.56 17.89 1.95
N LYS A 98 -3.14 18.89 2.66
CA LYS A 98 -2.45 19.59 3.74
C LYS A 98 -2.04 18.65 4.87
N GLU A 99 -2.85 17.61 5.11
CA GLU A 99 -2.60 16.57 6.12
C GLU A 99 -1.32 15.79 5.78
N LYS A 100 -1.17 15.33 4.53
CA LYS A 100 0.02 14.60 4.07
C LYS A 100 1.29 15.47 4.15
N ILE A 101 1.19 16.73 3.70
CA ILE A 101 2.30 17.68 3.79
C ILE A 101 2.67 17.98 5.25
N GLY A 102 1.66 18.13 6.12
CA GLY A 102 1.84 18.33 7.56
C GLY A 102 2.59 17.18 8.21
N LEU A 103 2.20 15.93 7.91
CA LEU A 103 2.87 14.74 8.42
C LEU A 103 4.32 14.63 7.95
N LEU A 104 4.60 14.86 6.68
CA LEU A 104 5.97 14.85 6.16
C LEU A 104 6.87 15.85 6.89
N ARG A 105 6.38 17.08 7.11
CA ARG A 105 7.12 18.11 7.86
C ARG A 105 7.32 17.74 9.33
N ALA A 106 6.28 17.22 9.98
CA ALA A 106 6.36 16.76 11.37
C ALA A 106 7.37 15.63 11.56
N LEU A 107 7.52 14.76 10.56
CA LEU A 107 8.53 13.70 10.51
C LEU A 107 9.93 14.21 10.14
N GLY A 108 10.08 15.51 9.85
CA GLY A 108 11.35 16.15 9.57
C GLY A 108 11.88 15.92 8.14
N ALA A 109 11.02 15.54 7.19
CA ALA A 109 11.40 15.47 5.79
C ALA A 109 11.55 16.85 5.16
N GLU A 110 12.56 17.03 4.31
CA GLU A 110 12.61 18.14 3.36
C GLU A 110 11.57 17.90 2.27
N ILE A 111 10.83 18.94 1.87
CA ILE A 111 9.80 18.85 0.85
C ILE A 111 10.16 19.77 -0.31
N ARG A 112 10.11 19.25 -1.52
CA ARG A 112 10.12 20.03 -2.76
C ARG A 112 8.85 19.73 -3.55
N PHE A 113 8.24 20.77 -4.14
CA PHE A 113 6.99 20.60 -4.86
C PHE A 113 7.23 20.28 -6.34
N ALA A 114 6.40 19.37 -6.87
CA ALA A 114 6.33 18.98 -8.27
C ALA A 114 4.92 19.26 -8.83
N GLU A 115 4.77 19.25 -10.14
CA GLU A 115 3.48 19.50 -10.81
C GLU A 115 2.53 18.30 -10.73
N SER A 116 3.09 17.08 -10.84
CA SER A 116 2.35 15.83 -10.82
C SER A 116 3.12 14.73 -10.09
N GLU A 117 2.50 13.57 -9.87
CA GLU A 117 3.17 12.38 -9.32
C GLU A 117 4.32 11.92 -10.21
N ALA A 118 4.07 11.83 -11.53
CA ALA A 118 5.09 11.43 -12.49
C ALA A 118 6.28 12.40 -12.48
N HIS A 119 6.02 13.72 -12.46
CA HIS A 119 7.06 14.74 -12.38
C HIS A 119 7.82 14.66 -11.05
N ALA A 120 7.16 14.33 -9.94
CA ALA A 120 7.84 14.14 -8.65
C ALA A 120 8.85 12.97 -8.70
N VAL A 121 8.46 11.86 -9.31
CA VAL A 121 9.32 10.68 -9.50
C VAL A 121 10.48 11.00 -10.43
N GLU A 122 10.24 11.74 -11.52
CA GLU A 122 11.27 12.18 -12.48
C GLU A 122 12.32 13.08 -11.80
N LEU A 123 11.89 14.09 -11.05
CA LEU A 123 12.78 14.98 -10.32
C LEU A 123 13.64 14.23 -9.28
N ALA A 124 13.07 13.23 -8.60
CA ALA A 124 13.83 12.41 -7.65
C ALA A 124 14.89 11.56 -8.35
N ARG A 125 14.57 10.96 -9.51
CA ARG A 125 15.52 10.20 -10.33
C ARG A 125 16.63 11.11 -10.89
N GLU A 126 16.26 12.26 -11.40
CA GLU A 126 17.20 13.23 -11.93
C GLU A 126 18.20 13.68 -10.86
N LEU A 127 17.71 14.04 -9.67
CA LEU A 127 18.56 14.46 -8.57
C LEU A 127 19.54 13.35 -8.13
N ALA A 128 19.05 12.12 -7.94
CA ALA A 128 19.87 10.97 -7.56
C ALA A 128 20.91 10.61 -8.65
N SER A 129 20.60 10.83 -9.92
CA SER A 129 21.55 10.57 -11.02
C SER A 129 22.67 11.62 -11.12
N LYS A 130 22.40 12.85 -10.71
CA LYS A 130 23.34 13.99 -10.81
C LYS A 130 24.22 14.17 -9.59
N ASP A 131 23.74 13.81 -8.42
CA ASP A 131 24.44 14.01 -7.15
C ASP A 131 24.47 12.70 -6.33
N PRO A 132 25.63 12.05 -6.17
CA PRO A 132 25.76 10.78 -5.46
C PRO A 132 25.45 10.87 -3.96
N LYS A 133 25.24 12.08 -3.44
CA LYS A 133 24.76 12.30 -2.07
C LYS A 133 23.32 11.84 -1.89
N TYR A 134 22.53 11.83 -2.96
CA TYR A 134 21.13 11.42 -2.93
C TYR A 134 20.99 9.98 -3.42
N VAL A 135 20.19 9.19 -2.69
CA VAL A 135 19.84 7.82 -3.05
C VAL A 135 18.33 7.73 -3.20
N MET A 136 17.86 7.49 -4.42
CA MET A 136 16.47 7.17 -4.67
C MET A 136 16.24 5.67 -4.46
N LEU A 137 15.28 5.34 -3.62
CA LEU A 137 14.92 3.95 -3.37
C LEU A 137 13.97 3.37 -4.44
N ASP A 138 13.30 4.25 -5.18
CA ASP A 138 12.46 3.98 -6.36
C ASP A 138 11.44 2.85 -6.15
N GLN A 139 10.36 3.17 -5.46
CA GLN A 139 9.28 2.20 -5.16
C GLN A 139 8.71 1.49 -6.40
N PHE A 140 8.85 2.07 -7.61
CA PHE A 140 8.32 1.50 -8.85
C PHE A 140 9.23 0.45 -9.47
N ARG A 141 10.55 0.49 -9.18
CA ARG A 141 11.56 -0.40 -9.79
C ARG A 141 12.29 -1.27 -8.77
N ASN A 142 12.21 -0.94 -7.50
CA ASN A 142 12.94 -1.65 -6.46
C ASN A 142 12.28 -2.98 -6.10
N ARG A 143 12.99 -4.07 -6.33
CA ARG A 143 12.51 -5.44 -6.02
C ARG A 143 12.23 -5.65 -4.54
N SER A 144 12.87 -4.88 -3.65
CA SER A 144 12.59 -4.93 -2.20
C SER A 144 11.14 -4.56 -1.87
N ASN A 145 10.46 -3.79 -2.73
CA ASN A 145 9.03 -3.54 -2.61
C ASN A 145 8.22 -4.85 -2.73
N VAL A 146 8.50 -5.69 -3.72
CA VAL A 146 7.86 -7.00 -3.88
C VAL A 146 8.23 -7.93 -2.72
N MET A 147 9.53 -7.95 -2.35
CA MET A 147 10.04 -8.83 -1.30
C MET A 147 9.47 -8.50 0.09
N ALA A 148 9.21 -7.23 0.40
CA ALA A 148 8.57 -6.83 1.65
C ALA A 148 7.18 -7.47 1.82
N HIS A 149 6.45 -7.62 0.74
CA HIS A 149 5.13 -8.27 0.75
C HIS A 149 5.20 -9.79 0.60
N TYR A 150 6.19 -10.32 -0.13
CA TYR A 150 6.44 -11.75 -0.23
C TYR A 150 6.84 -12.35 1.12
N GLU A 151 7.85 -11.75 1.78
CA GLU A 151 8.41 -12.23 3.04
C GLU A 151 7.52 -11.89 4.25
N GLY A 152 6.71 -10.83 4.15
CA GLY A 152 5.83 -10.31 5.20
C GLY A 152 4.37 -10.61 4.93
N THR A 153 3.66 -9.71 4.25
CA THR A 153 2.20 -9.75 4.11
C THR A 153 1.65 -11.09 3.62
N ALA A 154 2.25 -11.67 2.59
CA ALA A 154 1.81 -12.93 2.02
C ALA A 154 2.03 -14.11 2.97
N ARG A 155 3.20 -14.14 3.63
CA ARG A 155 3.51 -15.16 4.63
C ARG A 155 2.55 -15.08 5.82
N GLU A 156 2.31 -13.88 6.35
CA GLU A 156 1.38 -13.67 7.46
C GLU A 156 -0.02 -14.18 7.13
N ILE A 157 -0.56 -13.83 5.95
CA ILE A 157 -1.88 -14.32 5.49
C ILE A 157 -1.89 -15.86 5.40
N TRP A 158 -0.84 -16.45 4.84
CA TRP A 158 -0.71 -17.90 4.71
C TRP A 158 -0.69 -18.60 6.07
N GLU A 159 0.08 -18.06 7.02
CA GLU A 159 0.20 -18.61 8.37
C GLU A 159 -1.10 -18.45 9.14
N ASP A 160 -1.72 -17.25 9.13
CA ASP A 160 -2.98 -16.94 9.82
C ASP A 160 -4.13 -17.86 9.36
N LEU A 161 -4.20 -18.14 8.05
CA LEU A 161 -5.23 -19.03 7.47
C LEU A 161 -4.76 -20.48 7.30
N ARG A 162 -3.57 -20.84 7.78
CA ARG A 162 -3.00 -22.20 7.67
C ARG A 162 -3.06 -22.75 6.25
N GLY A 163 -2.73 -21.89 5.29
CA GLY A 163 -2.76 -22.21 3.87
C GLY A 163 -4.15 -22.23 3.21
N GLN A 164 -5.21 -21.96 3.96
CA GLN A 164 -6.59 -21.96 3.44
C GLN A 164 -6.96 -20.60 2.82
N VAL A 165 -6.19 -20.17 1.81
CA VAL A 165 -6.43 -18.97 1.01
C VAL A 165 -6.86 -19.40 -0.38
N ASP A 166 -8.03 -18.96 -0.85
CA ASP A 166 -8.53 -19.31 -2.18
C ASP A 166 -8.48 -18.13 -3.14
N CYS A 167 -8.58 -16.91 -2.60
CA CYS A 167 -8.44 -15.68 -3.37
C CYS A 167 -7.79 -14.58 -2.54
N VAL A 168 -6.95 -13.76 -3.20
CA VAL A 168 -6.44 -12.51 -2.62
C VAL A 168 -6.80 -11.35 -3.54
N VAL A 169 -7.29 -10.25 -2.94
CA VAL A 169 -7.70 -9.03 -3.63
C VAL A 169 -6.84 -7.87 -3.17
N ALA A 170 -6.09 -7.26 -4.06
CA ALA A 170 -5.17 -6.18 -3.74
C ALA A 170 -5.22 -5.05 -4.75
N GLY A 171 -5.09 -3.81 -4.29
CA GLY A 171 -4.98 -2.64 -5.14
C GLY A 171 -3.69 -2.63 -5.96
N ILE A 172 -3.76 -2.20 -7.21
CA ILE A 172 -2.62 -2.02 -8.08
C ILE A 172 -2.21 -0.53 -8.07
N GLY A 173 -1.10 -0.24 -7.37
CA GLY A 173 -0.38 1.01 -7.46
C GLY A 173 0.97 0.77 -8.12
N THR A 174 2.04 0.61 -7.33
CA THR A 174 3.38 0.25 -7.84
C THR A 174 3.50 -1.20 -8.32
N GLY A 175 2.52 -2.04 -8.01
CA GLY A 175 2.54 -3.48 -8.27
C GLY A 175 3.21 -4.33 -7.17
N GLY A 176 3.97 -3.73 -6.25
CA GLY A 176 4.75 -4.47 -5.26
C GLY A 176 3.92 -5.40 -4.37
N THR A 177 2.80 -4.92 -3.85
CA THR A 177 1.92 -5.70 -2.96
C THR A 177 1.35 -6.92 -3.67
N ILE A 178 0.68 -6.70 -4.80
CA ILE A 178 0.02 -7.80 -5.54
C ILE A 178 1.05 -8.82 -6.05
N MET A 179 2.22 -8.38 -6.50
CA MET A 179 3.28 -9.28 -6.95
C MET A 179 3.92 -10.09 -5.83
N GLY A 180 4.11 -9.49 -4.65
CA GLY A 180 4.58 -10.22 -3.47
C GLY A 180 3.58 -11.30 -3.05
N LEU A 181 2.29 -10.97 -3.02
CA LEU A 181 1.21 -11.91 -2.73
C LEU A 181 1.13 -13.03 -3.79
N ALA A 182 1.08 -12.65 -5.07
CA ALA A 182 0.93 -13.60 -6.17
C ALA A 182 2.06 -14.63 -6.19
N ARG A 183 3.32 -14.18 -6.13
CA ARG A 183 4.48 -15.09 -6.14
C ARG A 183 4.46 -16.03 -4.95
N PHE A 184 4.31 -15.52 -3.73
CA PHE A 184 4.34 -16.35 -2.53
C PHE A 184 3.20 -17.37 -2.50
N LEU A 185 1.98 -16.95 -2.84
CA LEU A 185 0.80 -17.79 -2.73
C LEU A 185 0.75 -18.84 -3.86
N LYS A 186 0.99 -18.44 -5.11
CA LYS A 186 0.98 -19.38 -6.25
C LYS A 186 2.10 -20.41 -6.20
N GLU A 187 3.25 -20.10 -5.61
CA GLU A 187 4.32 -21.08 -5.34
C GLU A 187 3.87 -22.21 -4.39
N ARG A 188 2.91 -21.96 -3.50
CA ARG A 188 2.42 -22.90 -2.47
C ARG A 188 1.09 -23.53 -2.82
N LYS A 189 0.23 -22.80 -3.49
CA LYS A 189 -1.09 -23.21 -3.93
C LYS A 189 -1.35 -22.57 -5.30
N PRO A 190 -0.97 -23.24 -6.41
CA PRO A 190 -1.04 -22.69 -7.78
C PRO A 190 -2.43 -22.21 -8.21
N ASP A 191 -3.49 -22.76 -7.63
CA ASP A 191 -4.89 -22.43 -7.92
C ASP A 191 -5.45 -21.25 -7.12
N VAL A 192 -4.64 -20.60 -6.25
CA VAL A 192 -5.05 -19.34 -5.59
C VAL A 192 -5.31 -18.27 -6.64
N LYS A 193 -6.49 -17.70 -6.60
CA LYS A 193 -6.83 -16.53 -7.44
C LYS A 193 -6.21 -15.26 -6.91
N VAL A 194 -5.60 -14.49 -7.81
CA VAL A 194 -5.03 -13.17 -7.53
C VAL A 194 -5.83 -12.13 -8.31
N VAL A 195 -6.53 -11.28 -7.60
CA VAL A 195 -7.39 -10.24 -8.18
C VAL A 195 -6.79 -8.87 -7.91
N GLY A 196 -6.50 -8.16 -8.98
CA GLY A 196 -6.04 -6.78 -8.94
C GLY A 196 -7.21 -5.80 -8.93
N VAL A 197 -7.06 -4.65 -8.27
CA VAL A 197 -8.06 -3.59 -8.27
C VAL A 197 -7.44 -2.29 -8.74
N VAL A 198 -8.10 -1.63 -9.68
CA VAL A 198 -7.74 -0.31 -10.22
C VAL A 198 -8.95 0.63 -10.18
N GLY A 199 -8.71 1.93 -10.30
CA GLY A 199 -9.78 2.92 -10.41
C GLY A 199 -10.49 2.85 -11.76
N LYS A 200 -11.79 3.14 -11.80
CA LYS A 200 -12.59 3.25 -13.00
C LYS A 200 -12.73 4.73 -13.38
N GLY A 201 -11.78 5.24 -14.17
CA GLY A 201 -11.86 6.60 -14.73
C GLY A 201 -11.67 7.74 -13.72
N GLU A 202 -11.57 7.46 -12.42
CA GLU A 202 -11.38 8.44 -11.35
C GLU A 202 -10.21 8.07 -10.45
N GLU A 203 -9.51 9.09 -9.96
CA GLU A 203 -8.35 8.92 -9.08
C GLU A 203 -8.78 8.36 -7.71
N ILE A 204 -8.30 7.19 -7.37
CA ILE A 204 -8.39 6.60 -6.02
C ILE A 204 -6.98 6.56 -5.44
N ASP A 205 -6.74 7.28 -4.35
CA ASP A 205 -5.43 7.31 -3.69
C ASP A 205 -4.88 5.89 -3.42
N GLY A 206 -3.68 5.61 -3.94
CA GLY A 206 -3.02 4.31 -3.80
C GLY A 206 -3.32 3.30 -4.91
N LEU A 207 -4.28 3.57 -5.78
CA LEU A 207 -4.52 2.85 -7.02
C LEU A 207 -4.06 3.71 -8.20
N MET A 208 -3.53 3.07 -9.23
CA MET A 208 -3.05 3.76 -10.42
C MET A 208 -3.61 3.08 -11.67
N ASP A 209 -3.91 3.84 -12.69
CA ASP A 209 -4.27 3.31 -14.01
C ASP A 209 -3.12 2.48 -14.57
N LEU A 210 -3.43 1.34 -15.20
CA LEU A 210 -2.42 0.42 -15.75
C LEU A 210 -1.61 1.04 -16.89
N GLU A 211 -2.15 2.02 -17.58
CA GLU A 211 -1.52 2.68 -18.72
C GLU A 211 -0.69 3.91 -18.33
N GLU A 212 -0.89 4.47 -17.13
CA GLU A 212 -0.33 5.79 -16.76
C GLU A 212 1.14 5.74 -16.31
N PHE A 213 1.62 4.59 -15.82
CA PHE A 213 2.98 4.45 -15.27
C PHE A 213 3.66 3.17 -15.73
N GLU A 214 4.95 3.26 -16.07
CA GLU A 214 5.79 2.07 -16.19
C GLU A 214 5.88 1.34 -14.83
N ARG A 215 5.50 0.07 -14.82
CA ARG A 215 5.54 -0.80 -13.63
C ARG A 215 6.42 -2.03 -13.89
N PRO A 216 7.74 -1.88 -13.89
CA PRO A 216 8.63 -2.99 -14.18
C PRO A 216 8.54 -4.16 -13.19
N LEU A 217 7.93 -3.89 -12.01
CA LEU A 217 7.68 -4.93 -11.00
C LEU A 217 6.42 -5.74 -11.28
N PHE A 218 5.47 -5.20 -12.06
CA PHE A 218 4.18 -5.81 -12.32
C PHE A 218 4.25 -6.81 -13.46
N ASP A 219 3.81 -8.02 -13.19
CA ASP A 219 3.70 -9.12 -14.14
C ASP A 219 2.22 -9.51 -14.25
N GLN A 220 1.62 -9.18 -15.38
CA GLN A 220 0.20 -9.41 -15.61
C GLN A 220 -0.15 -10.90 -15.66
N GLU A 221 0.79 -11.78 -16.00
CA GLU A 221 0.55 -13.24 -16.07
C GLU A 221 0.28 -13.84 -14.68
N LEU A 222 0.72 -13.18 -13.61
CA LEU A 222 0.47 -13.61 -12.24
C LEU A 222 -0.87 -13.15 -11.67
N VAL A 223 -1.60 -12.28 -12.39
CA VAL A 223 -2.88 -11.71 -11.97
C VAL A 223 -3.99 -12.35 -12.78
N ASP A 224 -4.91 -13.05 -12.11
CA ASP A 224 -5.97 -13.81 -12.78
C ASP A 224 -7.11 -12.93 -13.27
N GLU A 225 -7.34 -11.80 -12.60
CA GLU A 225 -8.43 -10.86 -12.92
C GLU A 225 -8.07 -9.45 -12.46
N VAL A 226 -8.55 -8.42 -13.19
CA VAL A 226 -8.50 -7.02 -12.76
C VAL A 226 -9.91 -6.47 -12.71
N ILE A 227 -10.31 -5.96 -11.53
CA ILE A 227 -11.61 -5.35 -11.28
C ILE A 227 -11.45 -3.82 -11.24
N HIS A 228 -12.28 -3.13 -12.00
CA HIS A 228 -12.33 -1.67 -12.06
C HIS A 228 -13.42 -1.16 -11.12
N VAL A 229 -13.04 -0.41 -10.08
CA VAL A 229 -13.94 0.13 -9.06
C VAL A 229 -14.01 1.65 -9.19
N SER A 230 -15.19 2.22 -9.22
CA SER A 230 -15.40 3.66 -9.21
C SER A 230 -15.08 4.25 -7.83
N ARG A 231 -14.77 5.54 -7.80
CA ARG A 231 -14.54 6.26 -6.54
C ARG A 231 -15.76 6.22 -5.61
N GLU A 232 -16.97 6.27 -6.19
CA GLU A 232 -18.23 6.21 -5.43
C GLU A 232 -18.42 4.83 -4.77
N GLU A 233 -18.19 3.73 -5.50
CA GLU A 233 -18.26 2.37 -4.96
C GLU A 233 -17.23 2.16 -3.84
N ALA A 234 -15.99 2.64 -4.06
CA ALA A 234 -14.94 2.61 -3.06
C ALA A 234 -15.32 3.37 -1.78
N LEU A 235 -15.91 4.57 -1.92
CA LEU A 235 -16.33 5.40 -0.79
C LEU A 235 -17.51 4.79 -0.04
N LYS A 236 -18.51 4.27 -0.73
CA LYS A 236 -19.64 3.56 -0.10
C LYS A 236 -19.17 2.36 0.70
N MET A 237 -18.27 1.55 0.15
CA MET A 237 -17.71 0.41 0.86
C MET A 237 -16.81 0.84 2.04
N MET A 238 -16.02 1.90 1.89
CA MET A 238 -15.24 2.48 2.99
C MET A 238 -16.14 2.87 4.17
N LEU A 239 -17.27 3.55 3.89
CA LEU A 239 -18.25 3.93 4.92
C LEU A 239 -18.93 2.72 5.55
N ARG A 240 -19.21 1.69 4.75
CA ARG A 240 -19.77 0.42 5.24
C ARG A 240 -18.79 -0.28 6.18
N LEU A 241 -17.50 -0.37 5.82
CA LEU A 241 -16.44 -0.89 6.69
C LEU A 241 -16.38 -0.15 8.04
N MET A 242 -16.52 1.17 8.01
CA MET A 242 -16.51 1.98 9.24
C MET A 242 -17.76 1.75 10.09
N GLY A 243 -18.95 1.78 9.49
CA GLY A 243 -20.23 1.76 10.21
C GLY A 243 -20.66 0.34 10.64
N GLU A 244 -20.39 -0.69 9.83
CA GLU A 244 -20.85 -2.05 10.09
C GLU A 244 -19.77 -2.94 10.72
N GLU A 245 -18.49 -2.73 10.35
CA GLU A 245 -17.37 -3.59 10.76
C GLU A 245 -16.45 -2.93 11.80
N GLY A 246 -16.55 -1.63 12.03
CA GLY A 246 -15.62 -0.88 12.86
C GLY A 246 -14.21 -0.79 12.27
N ILE A 247 -14.06 -1.04 10.98
CA ILE A 247 -12.78 -1.05 10.26
C ILE A 247 -12.51 0.33 9.66
N LEU A 248 -11.56 1.07 10.24
CA LEU A 248 -11.20 2.42 9.81
C LEU A 248 -10.17 2.41 8.67
N ALA A 249 -10.49 1.73 7.58
CA ALA A 249 -9.63 1.62 6.41
C ALA A 249 -9.94 2.68 5.35
N GLY A 250 -8.94 3.06 4.55
CA GLY A 250 -9.03 4.17 3.58
C GLY A 250 -9.73 3.82 2.28
N LEU A 251 -9.69 4.76 1.33
CA LEU A 251 -10.48 4.68 0.10
C LEU A 251 -10.08 3.50 -0.80
N SER A 252 -8.79 3.23 -0.98
CA SER A 252 -8.32 2.05 -1.73
C SER A 252 -8.72 0.74 -1.07
N SER A 253 -8.86 0.74 0.26
CA SER A 253 -9.36 -0.42 1.02
C SER A 253 -10.85 -0.64 0.77
N GLY A 254 -11.63 0.44 0.64
CA GLY A 254 -13.02 0.36 0.18
C GLY A 254 -13.10 -0.31 -1.20
N ALA A 255 -12.23 0.09 -2.13
CA ALA A 255 -12.18 -0.52 -3.46
C ALA A 255 -11.84 -2.02 -3.42
N THR A 256 -10.81 -2.42 -2.64
CA THR A 256 -10.43 -3.83 -2.53
C THR A 256 -11.48 -4.69 -1.83
N CYS A 257 -12.16 -4.15 -0.82
CA CYS A 257 -13.27 -4.86 -0.17
C CYS A 257 -14.52 -4.94 -1.05
N HIS A 258 -14.81 -3.91 -1.87
CA HIS A 258 -15.88 -3.96 -2.87
C HIS A 258 -15.63 -5.08 -3.87
N ALA A 259 -14.44 -5.12 -4.46
CA ALA A 259 -14.04 -6.19 -5.37
C ALA A 259 -14.03 -7.58 -4.70
N ALA A 260 -13.68 -7.67 -3.41
CA ALA A 260 -13.73 -8.92 -2.67
C ALA A 260 -15.17 -9.44 -2.51
N VAL A 261 -16.16 -8.55 -2.34
CA VAL A 261 -17.59 -8.93 -2.33
C VAL A 261 -18.01 -9.45 -3.70
N GLU A 262 -17.67 -8.77 -4.79
CA GLU A 262 -17.98 -9.24 -6.16
C GLU A 262 -17.34 -10.62 -6.45
N VAL A 263 -16.12 -10.86 -6.00
CA VAL A 263 -15.47 -12.17 -6.12
C VAL A 263 -16.24 -13.20 -5.31
N ALA A 264 -16.61 -12.90 -4.06
CA ALA A 264 -17.33 -13.81 -3.19
C ALA A 264 -18.71 -14.20 -3.73
N GLU A 265 -19.40 -13.29 -4.44
CA GLU A 265 -20.67 -13.57 -5.12
C GLU A 265 -20.54 -14.65 -6.19
N ARG A 266 -19.37 -14.76 -6.83
CA ARG A 266 -19.11 -15.72 -7.92
C ARG A 266 -18.51 -17.04 -7.41
N MET A 267 -18.01 -17.08 -6.16
CA MET A 267 -17.47 -18.30 -5.54
C MET A 267 -18.58 -19.15 -4.93
N GLU A 268 -18.40 -20.48 -4.95
CA GLU A 268 -19.27 -21.41 -4.26
C GLU A 268 -18.89 -21.56 -2.78
N LYS A 269 -17.59 -21.58 -2.49
CA LYS A 269 -17.01 -21.69 -1.16
C LYS A 269 -15.57 -21.18 -1.15
N GLY A 270 -15.04 -20.84 0.03
CA GLY A 270 -13.62 -20.54 0.22
C GLY A 270 -13.38 -19.26 1.00
N ASN A 271 -12.09 -18.88 1.07
CA ASN A 271 -11.59 -17.73 1.80
C ASN A 271 -11.03 -16.68 0.84
N VAL A 272 -11.57 -15.48 0.89
CA VAL A 272 -11.12 -14.30 0.15
C VAL A 272 -10.43 -13.35 1.12
N VAL A 273 -9.24 -12.87 0.78
CA VAL A 273 -8.50 -11.90 1.58
C VAL A 273 -8.40 -10.57 0.84
N ALA A 274 -8.99 -9.51 1.39
CA ALA A 274 -8.87 -8.15 0.89
C ALA A 274 -7.76 -7.39 1.64
N ILE A 275 -6.88 -6.70 0.91
CA ILE A 275 -5.83 -5.89 1.50
C ILE A 275 -6.33 -4.49 1.79
N CYS A 276 -6.38 -4.12 3.07
CA CYS A 276 -6.73 -2.77 3.55
C CYS A 276 -5.45 -1.95 3.75
N GLY A 277 -5.08 -1.19 2.71
CA GLY A 277 -3.75 -0.63 2.53
C GLY A 277 -3.39 0.54 3.46
N ASP A 278 -4.35 1.39 3.85
CA ASP A 278 -4.11 2.54 4.72
C ASP A 278 -5.33 2.90 5.57
N THR A 279 -5.17 3.91 6.44
CA THR A 279 -6.19 4.35 7.41
C THR A 279 -7.16 5.38 6.83
N ALA A 280 -8.44 5.27 7.22
CA ALA A 280 -9.48 6.26 6.96
C ALA A 280 -9.17 7.67 7.52
N LEU A 281 -8.32 7.76 8.53
CA LEU A 281 -7.97 9.05 9.16
C LEU A 281 -7.27 10.03 8.21
N ARG A 282 -6.79 9.56 7.07
CA ARG A 282 -6.23 10.40 5.99
C ARG A 282 -7.27 10.97 5.03
N TYR A 283 -8.52 10.57 5.20
CA TYR A 283 -9.65 10.89 4.31
C TYR A 283 -10.82 11.56 5.04
N VAL A 284 -10.58 12.09 6.25
CA VAL A 284 -11.64 12.72 7.06
C VAL A 284 -12.32 13.85 6.29
N SER A 285 -11.57 14.68 5.58
CA SER A 285 -12.14 15.75 4.74
C SER A 285 -13.02 15.19 3.61
N VAL A 286 -12.64 14.06 2.99
CA VAL A 286 -13.44 13.40 1.95
C VAL A 286 -14.74 12.84 2.53
N VAL A 287 -14.66 12.19 3.70
CA VAL A 287 -15.83 11.65 4.40
C VAL A 287 -16.76 12.78 4.83
N SER A 288 -16.22 13.87 5.41
CA SER A 288 -17.01 15.04 5.82
C SER A 288 -17.77 15.67 4.65
N ALA A 289 -17.09 15.86 3.51
CA ALA A 289 -17.71 16.40 2.30
C ALA A 289 -18.84 15.50 1.79
N TYR A 290 -18.64 14.18 1.77
CA TYR A 290 -19.67 13.22 1.34
C TYR A 290 -20.88 13.20 2.26
N LEU A 291 -20.68 13.37 3.57
CA LEU A 291 -21.75 13.43 4.57
C LEU A 291 -22.42 14.81 4.67
N GLY A 292 -22.00 15.79 3.86
CA GLY A 292 -22.52 17.16 3.90
C GLY A 292 -22.13 17.96 5.15
N LEU A 293 -21.02 17.62 5.77
CA LEU A 293 -20.47 18.27 6.98
C LEU A 293 -19.35 19.30 6.66
N GLY A 294 -19.19 19.67 5.38
CA GLY A 294 -18.15 20.58 4.89
C GLY A 294 -18.59 22.03 4.78
#